data_78f449b672586a196bd4eccec01943c5
#
_entry.id   78f449b672586a196bd4eccec01943c5
#
_cell.length_a   1.000
_cell.length_b   1.000
_cell.length_c   1.000
_cell.angle_alpha   90.00
_cell.angle_beta   90.00
_cell.angle_gamma   90.00
#
_symmetry.space_group_name_H-M   'P 1'
#
loop_
_entity.id
_entity.type
_entity.pdbx_description
1 polymer ?
#
loop_
_entity_poly.entity_id
_entity_poly.type
_entity_poly.pdbx_seq_one_letter_code
_entity_poly.pdbx_strand_id
1 'polypeptide(L)'
;MLAKVSMDRIRDKFVQLFKLYVLRDAFSWNIKKWFAIRGDETLRLDYVLDKSSLVFDVGGYIGDYAESINRKFNCQVHVFEPVPVFYSQCVARFLHNPSIQVHNYGLSGASGWFEIVLNSNESSFHRVDQPGTKERAELRSIVEVVAELGIDKIDLLKVNIEGGEFDLLPEIVRSGLVRKIRYIQIQFHNFDADAPAARSRIRHDLSATHRQMWNFDFVWESWELN
;
A
#
# COMPACT_ATOMS: atom_id res chain seq x y z
N MET A 1 2.05 -30.08 -23.52
CA MET A 1 2.12 -29.14 -22.40
C MET A 1 2.10 -27.69 -22.87
N LEU A 2 2.86 -27.29 -23.87
CA LEU A 2 2.90 -25.91 -24.41
C LEU A 2 1.58 -25.38 -25.01
N ALA A 3 0.78 -26.21 -25.65
CA ALA A 3 -0.52 -25.81 -26.24
C ALA A 3 -1.60 -25.44 -25.19
N LYS A 4 -1.58 -26.10 -24.03
CA LYS A 4 -2.52 -25.83 -22.93
C LYS A 4 -2.25 -24.48 -22.27
N VAL A 5 -0.98 -24.11 -22.09
CA VAL A 5 -0.55 -22.80 -21.56
C VAL A 5 -0.92 -21.66 -22.52
N SER A 6 -0.90 -21.89 -23.83
CA SER A 6 -1.31 -20.92 -24.85
C SER A 6 -2.83 -20.66 -24.82
N MET A 7 -3.63 -21.71 -24.68
CA MET A 7 -5.10 -21.60 -24.64
C MET A 7 -5.59 -20.91 -23.37
N ASP A 8 -4.99 -21.19 -22.21
CA ASP A 8 -5.35 -20.52 -20.96
C ASP A 8 -5.04 -19.01 -21.01
N ARG A 9 -3.90 -18.62 -21.56
CA ARG A 9 -3.56 -17.19 -21.79
C ARG A 9 -4.53 -16.50 -22.74
N ILE A 10 -4.97 -17.18 -23.80
CA ILE A 10 -5.95 -16.63 -24.75
C ILE A 10 -7.30 -16.46 -24.08
N ARG A 11 -7.75 -17.47 -23.32
CA ARG A 11 -9.00 -17.43 -22.55
C ARG A 11 -8.98 -16.28 -21.53
N ASP A 12 -7.89 -16.13 -20.77
CA ASP A 12 -7.76 -15.09 -19.75
C ASP A 12 -7.76 -13.69 -20.38
N LYS A 13 -7.06 -13.53 -21.51
CA LYS A 13 -7.10 -12.29 -22.29
C LYS A 13 -8.50 -11.97 -22.84
N PHE A 14 -9.23 -12.99 -23.29
CA PHE A 14 -10.60 -12.82 -23.76
C PHE A 14 -11.55 -12.45 -22.62
N VAL A 15 -11.43 -13.09 -21.45
CA VAL A 15 -12.19 -12.75 -20.24
C VAL A 15 -11.90 -11.33 -19.79
N GLN A 16 -10.64 -10.91 -19.80
CA GLN A 16 -10.25 -9.53 -19.47
C GLN A 16 -10.85 -8.53 -20.47
N LEU A 17 -10.79 -8.80 -21.76
CA LEU A 17 -11.40 -7.95 -22.79
C LEU A 17 -12.93 -7.91 -22.65
N PHE A 18 -13.57 -9.03 -22.35
CA PHE A 18 -15.00 -9.11 -22.11
C PHE A 18 -15.43 -8.28 -20.91
N LYS A 19 -14.71 -8.40 -19.76
CA LYS A 19 -14.93 -7.56 -18.57
C LYS A 19 -14.76 -6.08 -18.90
N LEU A 20 -13.69 -5.74 -19.61
CA LEU A 20 -13.33 -4.36 -19.91
C LEU A 20 -14.31 -3.68 -20.87
N TYR A 21 -14.73 -4.37 -21.94
CA TYR A 21 -15.51 -3.74 -23.02
C TYR A 21 -17.00 -4.10 -23.02
N VAL A 22 -17.36 -5.29 -22.50
CA VAL A 22 -18.76 -5.75 -22.50
C VAL A 22 -19.40 -5.51 -21.12
N LEU A 23 -18.76 -5.92 -20.02
CA LEU A 23 -19.28 -5.72 -18.67
C LEU A 23 -18.99 -4.32 -18.11
N ARG A 24 -18.16 -3.52 -18.80
CA ARG A 24 -17.71 -2.19 -18.34
C ARG A 24 -17.18 -2.22 -16.91
N ASP A 25 -16.41 -3.26 -16.56
CA ASP A 25 -15.81 -3.39 -15.24
C ASP A 25 -14.90 -2.19 -14.95
N ALA A 26 -15.32 -1.36 -14.01
CA ALA A 26 -14.65 -0.11 -13.66
C ALA A 26 -13.20 -0.33 -13.19
N PHE A 27 -12.94 -1.43 -12.49
CA PHE A 27 -11.58 -1.79 -12.02
C PHE A 27 -10.63 -2.09 -13.19
N SER A 28 -11.04 -2.96 -14.12
CA SER A 28 -10.25 -3.29 -15.30
C SER A 28 -9.98 -2.06 -16.17
N TRP A 29 -10.93 -1.12 -16.23
CA TRP A 29 -10.77 0.14 -16.95
C TRP A 29 -9.76 1.08 -16.27
N ASN A 30 -9.83 1.19 -14.94
CA ASN A 30 -8.91 2.02 -14.16
C ASN A 30 -7.47 1.48 -14.21
N ILE A 31 -7.28 0.16 -14.11
CA ILE A 31 -5.97 -0.48 -14.31
C ILE A 31 -5.39 -0.15 -15.68
N LYS A 32 -6.20 -0.26 -16.76
CA LYS A 32 -5.73 0.06 -18.11
C LYS A 32 -5.28 1.52 -18.23
N LYS A 33 -6.05 2.45 -17.66
CA LYS A 33 -5.67 3.87 -17.61
C LYS A 33 -4.38 4.09 -16.83
N TRP A 34 -4.24 3.42 -15.68
CA TRP A 34 -3.06 3.49 -14.84
C TRP A 34 -1.79 3.09 -15.59
N PHE A 35 -1.83 1.95 -16.28
CA PHE A 35 -0.69 1.50 -17.09
C PHE A 35 -0.43 2.41 -18.30
N ALA A 36 -1.46 2.95 -18.93
CA ALA A 36 -1.30 3.85 -20.07
C ALA A 36 -0.52 5.13 -19.72
N ILE A 37 -0.69 5.64 -18.49
CA ILE A 37 0.06 6.81 -18.00
C ILE A 37 1.34 6.43 -17.25
N ARG A 38 1.67 5.13 -17.15
CA ARG A 38 2.80 4.63 -16.35
C ARG A 38 2.72 5.11 -14.90
N GLY A 39 1.54 4.96 -14.29
CA GLY A 39 1.22 5.55 -13.00
C GLY A 39 2.21 5.24 -11.87
N ASP A 40 2.81 4.03 -11.87
CA ASP A 40 3.83 3.63 -10.90
C ASP A 40 5.13 4.46 -11.00
N GLU A 41 5.50 4.90 -12.19
CA GLU A 41 6.71 5.66 -12.45
C GLU A 41 6.47 7.18 -12.44
N THR A 42 5.21 7.60 -12.58
CA THR A 42 4.79 9.00 -12.67
C THR A 42 4.09 9.44 -11.38
N LEU A 43 2.78 9.26 -11.29
CA LEU A 43 1.94 9.79 -10.20
C LEU A 43 2.36 9.31 -8.81
N ARG A 44 2.81 8.05 -8.66
CA ARG A 44 3.25 7.52 -7.36
C ARG A 44 4.55 8.16 -6.86
N LEU A 45 5.29 8.81 -7.72
CA LEU A 45 6.53 9.50 -7.39
C LEU A 45 6.44 11.02 -7.60
N ASP A 46 5.25 11.58 -7.86
CA ASP A 46 5.07 13.00 -8.13
C ASP A 46 4.61 13.76 -6.88
N TYR A 47 5.57 14.04 -6.01
CA TYR A 47 5.38 14.76 -4.75
C TYR A 47 6.43 15.86 -4.59
N VAL A 48 6.11 16.88 -3.82
CA VAL A 48 7.07 17.91 -3.43
C VAL A 48 7.78 17.46 -2.16
N LEU A 49 8.86 16.71 -2.34
CA LEU A 49 9.72 16.16 -1.29
C LEU A 49 11.16 16.59 -1.51
N ASP A 50 11.96 16.54 -0.45
CA ASP A 50 13.40 16.81 -0.45
C ASP A 50 14.14 15.91 0.57
N LYS A 51 15.44 16.17 0.77
CA LYS A 51 16.30 15.39 1.68
C LYS A 51 15.88 15.45 3.16
N SER A 52 15.09 16.44 3.55
CA SER A 52 14.57 16.59 4.92
C SER A 52 13.22 15.93 5.11
N SER A 53 12.60 15.46 4.02
CA SER A 53 11.29 14.84 4.05
C SER A 53 11.35 13.43 4.63
N LEU A 54 10.29 13.04 5.34
CA LEU A 54 10.09 11.72 5.91
C LEU A 54 8.95 10.98 5.19
N VAL A 55 9.27 9.80 4.70
CA VAL A 55 8.32 8.91 4.02
C VAL A 55 8.09 7.64 4.84
N PHE A 56 6.83 7.25 5.02
CA PHE A 56 6.44 5.96 5.54
C PHE A 56 5.97 5.08 4.37
N ASP A 57 6.65 3.97 4.14
CA ASP A 57 6.29 2.92 3.18
C ASP A 57 5.66 1.76 3.94
N VAL A 58 4.33 1.76 4.07
CA VAL A 58 3.56 0.73 4.79
C VAL A 58 3.16 -0.37 3.82
N GLY A 59 3.69 -1.58 4.06
CA GLY A 59 3.68 -2.70 3.12
C GLY A 59 4.84 -2.58 2.13
N GLY A 60 6.08 -2.71 2.64
CA GLY A 60 7.30 -2.48 1.87
C GLY A 60 7.63 -3.56 0.85
N TYR A 61 7.09 -4.79 1.05
CA TYR A 61 7.40 -5.97 0.22
C TYR A 61 8.92 -6.14 0.07
N ILE A 62 9.46 -6.04 -1.14
CA ILE A 62 10.91 -6.16 -1.42
C ILE A 62 11.62 -4.80 -1.53
N GLY A 63 10.95 -3.69 -1.20
CA GLY A 63 11.54 -2.36 -1.09
C GLY A 63 11.59 -1.54 -2.39
N ASP A 64 10.93 -1.94 -3.47
CA ASP A 64 11.01 -1.24 -4.77
C ASP A 64 10.51 0.21 -4.69
N TYR A 65 9.42 0.44 -3.94
CA TYR A 65 8.90 1.78 -3.76
C TYR A 65 9.84 2.65 -2.91
N ALA A 66 10.30 2.10 -1.77
CA ALA A 66 11.23 2.79 -0.88
C ALA A 66 12.51 3.22 -1.61
N GLU A 67 13.09 2.33 -2.45
CA GLU A 67 14.25 2.67 -3.27
C GLU A 67 13.95 3.78 -4.26
N SER A 68 12.82 3.69 -4.96
CA SER A 68 12.45 4.63 -6.01
C SER A 68 12.24 6.05 -5.46
N ILE A 69 11.53 6.19 -4.33
CA ILE A 69 11.25 7.47 -3.71
C ILE A 69 12.51 8.07 -3.08
N ASN A 70 13.32 7.25 -2.38
CA ASN A 70 14.59 7.69 -1.81
C ASN A 70 15.57 8.13 -2.91
N ARG A 71 15.72 7.36 -3.99
CA ARG A 71 16.59 7.71 -5.13
C ARG A 71 16.18 9.04 -5.78
N LYS A 72 14.87 9.31 -5.88
CA LYS A 72 14.36 10.53 -6.51
C LYS A 72 14.58 11.78 -5.66
N PHE A 73 14.37 11.68 -4.35
CA PHE A 73 14.32 12.85 -3.46
C PHE A 73 15.42 12.90 -2.40
N ASN A 74 16.20 11.82 -2.27
CA ASN A 74 17.20 11.63 -1.21
C ASN A 74 16.62 11.79 0.21
N CYS A 75 15.32 11.47 0.37
CA CYS A 75 14.56 11.62 1.59
C CYS A 75 14.79 10.46 2.57
N GLN A 76 14.38 10.64 3.84
CA GLN A 76 14.32 9.55 4.82
C GLN A 76 13.11 8.66 4.55
N VAL A 77 13.29 7.33 4.65
CA VAL A 77 12.21 6.37 4.46
C VAL A 77 12.18 5.36 5.60
N HIS A 78 11.03 5.19 6.23
CA HIS A 78 10.74 4.09 7.14
C HIS A 78 9.88 3.07 6.40
N VAL A 79 10.42 1.87 6.22
CA VAL A 79 9.73 0.73 5.57
C VAL A 79 9.15 -0.17 6.66
N PHE A 80 7.86 -0.44 6.60
CA PHE A 80 7.18 -1.33 7.54
C PHE A 80 6.73 -2.59 6.80
N GLU A 81 7.43 -3.71 7.07
CA GLU A 81 7.18 -4.99 6.40
C GLU A 81 7.11 -6.12 7.44
N PRO A 82 5.91 -6.66 7.71
CA PRO A 82 5.72 -7.65 8.74
C PRO A 82 6.17 -9.07 8.34
N VAL A 83 6.27 -9.36 7.04
CA VAL A 83 6.62 -10.70 6.55
C VAL A 83 8.13 -10.92 6.63
N PRO A 84 8.64 -11.90 7.41
CA PRO A 84 10.08 -12.02 7.69
C PRO A 84 10.95 -12.20 6.43
N VAL A 85 10.46 -12.93 5.43
CA VAL A 85 11.22 -13.13 4.19
C VAL A 85 11.37 -11.83 3.38
N PHE A 86 10.34 -10.98 3.33
CA PHE A 86 10.40 -9.70 2.63
C PHE A 86 11.17 -8.65 3.44
N TYR A 87 10.96 -8.62 4.77
CA TYR A 87 11.79 -7.83 5.66
C TYR A 87 13.28 -8.10 5.45
N SER A 88 13.68 -9.38 5.44
CA SER A 88 15.09 -9.77 5.26
C SER A 88 15.64 -9.31 3.91
N GLN A 89 14.83 -9.34 2.84
CA GLN A 89 15.21 -8.82 1.52
C GLN A 89 15.39 -7.30 1.54
N CYS A 90 14.48 -6.57 2.21
CA CYS A 90 14.62 -5.12 2.38
C CYS A 90 15.88 -4.76 3.18
N VAL A 91 16.16 -5.45 4.29
CA VAL A 91 17.37 -5.23 5.09
C VAL A 91 18.64 -5.46 4.25
N ALA A 92 18.69 -6.53 3.49
CA ALA A 92 19.84 -6.82 2.62
C ALA A 92 20.00 -5.76 1.51
N ARG A 93 18.89 -5.33 0.93
CA ARG A 93 18.87 -4.30 -0.14
C ARG A 93 19.37 -2.95 0.35
N PHE A 94 18.98 -2.55 1.55
CA PHE A 94 19.26 -1.21 2.07
C PHE A 94 20.43 -1.18 3.08
N LEU A 95 21.20 -2.25 3.19
CA LEU A 95 22.30 -2.40 4.16
C LEU A 95 23.28 -1.21 4.17
N HIS A 96 23.52 -0.60 3.02
CA HIS A 96 24.45 0.52 2.85
C HIS A 96 23.76 1.87 2.64
N ASN A 97 22.45 1.94 2.86
CA ASN A 97 21.69 3.19 2.73
C ASN A 97 21.08 3.62 4.09
N PRO A 98 21.78 4.45 4.88
CA PRO A 98 21.30 4.85 6.20
C PRO A 98 20.04 5.73 6.17
N SER A 99 19.64 6.22 4.99
CA SER A 99 18.40 6.99 4.83
C SER A 99 17.16 6.11 4.76
N ILE A 100 17.31 4.77 4.67
CA ILE A 100 16.19 3.83 4.66
C ILE A 100 16.28 2.93 5.89
N GLN A 101 15.28 3.00 6.76
CA GLN A 101 15.15 2.16 7.94
C GLN A 101 14.06 1.12 7.72
N VAL A 102 14.33 -0.14 8.00
CA VAL A 102 13.39 -1.24 7.79
C VAL A 102 12.93 -1.80 9.14
N HIS A 103 11.63 -1.93 9.34
CA HIS A 103 10.98 -2.41 10.54
C HIS A 103 10.28 -3.74 10.27
N ASN A 104 10.56 -4.77 11.12
CA ASN A 104 9.94 -6.10 11.00
C ASN A 104 8.58 -6.17 11.70
N TYR A 105 7.73 -5.24 11.42
CA TYR A 105 6.32 -5.22 11.82
C TYR A 105 5.50 -4.40 10.83
N GLY A 106 4.21 -4.69 10.74
CA GLY A 106 3.27 -3.88 9.98
C GLY A 106 2.68 -2.76 10.84
N LEU A 107 2.10 -1.75 10.20
CA LEU A 107 1.31 -0.73 10.88
C LEU A 107 -0.19 -1.03 10.74
N SER A 108 -0.92 -0.84 11.84
CA SER A 108 -2.37 -1.05 11.92
C SER A 108 -3.02 -0.01 12.83
N GLY A 109 -4.35 -0.07 12.98
CA GLY A 109 -5.09 0.73 13.96
C GLY A 109 -4.84 0.31 15.41
N ALA A 110 -4.43 -0.94 15.65
CA ALA A 110 -4.14 -1.49 16.98
C ALA A 110 -2.96 -2.45 16.91
N SER A 111 -2.23 -2.57 18.04
CA SER A 111 -1.14 -3.53 18.17
C SER A 111 -1.66 -4.95 18.38
N GLY A 112 -1.01 -5.95 17.76
CA GLY A 112 -1.41 -7.35 17.85
C GLY A 112 -0.54 -8.28 17.01
N TRP A 113 -0.89 -9.58 17.03
CA TRP A 113 -0.25 -10.60 16.21
C TRP A 113 -1.26 -11.21 15.25
N PHE A 114 -0.86 -11.36 14.00
CA PHE A 114 -1.70 -11.90 12.93
C PHE A 114 -1.05 -13.12 12.30
N GLU A 115 -1.87 -14.06 11.85
CA GLU A 115 -1.42 -15.14 10.98
C GLU A 115 -1.49 -14.68 9.53
N ILE A 116 -0.37 -14.72 8.84
CA ILE A 116 -0.27 -14.46 7.41
C ILE A 116 -0.15 -15.80 6.70
N VAL A 117 -0.94 -16.00 5.65
CA VAL A 117 -0.79 -17.16 4.76
C VAL A 117 0.08 -16.73 3.57
N LEU A 118 1.28 -17.26 3.51
CA LEU A 118 2.18 -17.03 2.39
C LEU A 118 1.76 -17.91 1.20
N ASN A 119 1.18 -17.30 0.19
CA ASN A 119 1.05 -17.87 -1.14
C ASN A 119 2.19 -17.36 -2.01
N SER A 120 2.68 -18.17 -2.93
CA SER A 120 3.94 -17.97 -3.67
C SER A 120 4.12 -16.62 -4.38
N ASN A 121 3.10 -15.76 -4.46
CA ASN A 121 3.15 -14.45 -5.13
C ASN A 121 2.41 -13.32 -4.41
N GLU A 122 1.64 -13.59 -3.35
CA GLU A 122 0.85 -12.57 -2.63
C GLU A 122 0.69 -12.98 -1.17
N SER A 123 0.95 -12.08 -0.23
CA SER A 123 0.60 -12.25 1.19
C SER A 123 -0.66 -11.43 1.49
N SER A 124 -1.68 -12.08 2.04
CA SER A 124 -2.97 -11.46 2.36
C SER A 124 -3.38 -11.74 3.80
N PHE A 125 -3.81 -10.70 4.51
CA PHE A 125 -4.29 -10.79 5.89
C PHE A 125 -5.68 -11.47 6.03
N HIS A 126 -6.44 -11.58 4.93
CA HIS A 126 -7.85 -12.01 4.97
C HIS A 126 -8.12 -13.41 4.37
N ARG A 127 -7.12 -14.13 3.87
CA ARG A 127 -7.32 -15.46 3.26
C ARG A 127 -6.81 -16.60 4.13
N VAL A 128 -7.49 -16.86 5.24
CA VAL A 128 -7.13 -17.90 6.23
C VAL A 128 -7.37 -19.33 5.72
N ASP A 129 -8.19 -19.53 4.67
CA ASP A 129 -8.65 -20.86 4.21
C ASP A 129 -7.87 -21.41 3.00
N GLN A 130 -6.75 -20.82 2.61
CA GLN A 130 -5.94 -21.33 1.50
C GLN A 130 -4.74 -22.16 2.00
N PRO A 131 -4.33 -23.22 1.28
CA PRO A 131 -3.14 -23.98 1.62
C PRO A 131 -1.89 -23.11 1.38
N GLY A 132 -1.18 -22.78 2.45
CA GLY A 132 0.07 -22.01 2.45
C GLY A 132 0.80 -22.17 3.77
N THR A 133 2.05 -21.74 3.82
CA THR A 133 2.80 -21.68 5.09
C THR A 133 2.23 -20.52 5.92
N LYS A 134 1.78 -20.82 7.15
CA LYS A 134 1.33 -19.81 8.09
C LYS A 134 2.54 -19.23 8.82
N GLU A 135 2.68 -17.93 8.77
CA GLU A 135 3.66 -17.19 9.57
C GLU A 135 2.94 -16.20 10.50
N ARG A 136 3.52 -15.95 11.67
CA ARG A 136 3.02 -14.91 12.56
C ARG A 136 3.73 -13.60 12.26
N ALA A 137 2.96 -12.55 12.09
CA ALA A 137 3.47 -11.21 11.87
C ALA A 137 2.98 -10.28 12.98
N GLU A 138 3.88 -9.43 13.46
CA GLU A 138 3.56 -8.37 14.40
C GLU A 138 2.92 -7.20 13.64
N LEU A 139 1.79 -6.71 14.14
CA LEU A 139 1.23 -5.41 13.78
C LEU A 139 1.32 -4.47 14.98
N ARG A 140 1.67 -3.22 14.74
CA ARG A 140 1.77 -2.19 15.77
C ARG A 140 0.88 -1.01 15.44
N SER A 141 0.30 -0.43 16.47
CA SER A 141 -0.45 0.81 16.32
C SER A 141 0.42 1.91 15.74
N ILE A 142 -0.03 2.51 14.64
CA ILE A 142 0.69 3.64 14.02
C ILE A 142 0.86 4.81 14.99
N VAL A 143 -0.11 5.03 15.89
CA VAL A 143 -0.06 6.10 16.89
C VAL A 143 1.07 5.86 17.90
N GLU A 144 1.21 4.60 18.37
CA GLU A 144 2.28 4.21 19.28
C GLU A 144 3.66 4.33 18.60
N VAL A 145 3.78 3.83 17.38
CA VAL A 145 5.04 3.87 16.61
C VAL A 145 5.49 5.30 16.33
N VAL A 146 4.58 6.19 15.92
CA VAL A 146 4.89 7.60 15.67
C VAL A 146 5.38 8.29 16.97
N ALA A 147 4.75 7.97 18.11
CA ALA A 147 5.14 8.51 19.40
C ALA A 147 6.53 7.98 19.85
N GLU A 148 6.78 6.67 19.73
CA GLU A 148 8.07 6.05 20.08
C GLU A 148 9.23 6.58 19.23
N LEU A 149 9.02 6.77 17.94
CA LEU A 149 10.02 7.29 17.03
C LEU A 149 10.20 8.81 17.17
N GLY A 150 9.39 9.47 17.98
CA GLY A 150 9.44 10.93 18.18
C GLY A 150 9.13 11.72 16.91
N ILE A 151 8.25 11.22 16.07
CA ILE A 151 7.95 11.81 14.76
C ILE A 151 6.83 12.83 14.90
N ASP A 152 7.15 14.08 14.55
CA ASP A 152 6.18 15.19 14.58
C ASP A 152 5.41 15.33 13.27
N LYS A 153 6.02 14.93 12.13
CA LYS A 153 5.44 15.08 10.81
C LYS A 153 5.86 13.95 9.89
N ILE A 154 4.93 13.50 9.06
CA ILE A 154 5.15 12.57 7.95
C ILE A 154 4.86 13.33 6.64
N ASP A 155 5.85 13.44 5.75
CA ASP A 155 5.66 14.13 4.48
C ASP A 155 4.89 13.29 3.48
N LEU A 156 5.09 11.96 3.49
CA LEU A 156 4.32 11.04 2.65
C LEU A 156 4.09 9.72 3.37
N LEU A 157 2.83 9.34 3.52
CA LEU A 157 2.40 8.01 3.95
C LEU A 157 1.92 7.23 2.73
N LYS A 158 2.65 6.21 2.31
CA LYS A 158 2.19 5.24 1.31
C LYS A 158 1.63 4.01 2.02
N VAL A 159 0.45 3.55 1.61
CA VAL A 159 -0.26 2.40 2.19
C VAL A 159 -0.61 1.40 1.09
N ASN A 160 -0.11 0.17 1.23
CA ASN A 160 -0.45 -0.99 0.40
C ASN A 160 -0.30 -2.26 1.24
N ILE A 161 -1.35 -2.68 1.94
CA ILE A 161 -1.32 -3.71 3.00
C ILE A 161 -2.47 -4.70 2.94
N GLU A 162 -2.93 -5.00 1.72
CA GLU A 162 -3.79 -6.13 1.40
C GLU A 162 -5.05 -6.25 2.32
N GLY A 163 -5.76 -5.12 2.54
CA GLY A 163 -6.97 -5.03 3.36
C GLY A 163 -6.78 -4.38 4.73
N GLY A 164 -5.56 -4.30 5.25
CA GLY A 164 -5.27 -3.62 6.54
C GLY A 164 -5.47 -2.10 6.49
N GLU A 165 -5.58 -1.50 5.31
CA GLU A 165 -5.88 -0.08 5.13
C GLU A 165 -7.22 0.32 5.75
N PHE A 166 -8.18 -0.61 5.83
CA PHE A 166 -9.49 -0.38 6.44
C PHE A 166 -9.47 -0.31 7.97
N ASP A 167 -8.39 -0.77 8.61
CA ASP A 167 -8.16 -0.62 10.05
C ASP A 167 -7.21 0.55 10.34
N LEU A 168 -6.17 0.72 9.52
CA LEU A 168 -5.14 1.71 9.70
C LEU A 168 -5.66 3.14 9.52
N LEU A 169 -6.35 3.43 8.40
CA LEU A 169 -6.74 4.79 8.04
C LEU A 169 -7.80 5.39 8.99
N PRO A 170 -8.83 4.65 9.42
CA PRO A 170 -9.76 5.15 10.45
C PRO A 170 -9.05 5.54 11.76
N GLU A 171 -8.04 4.80 12.18
CA GLU A 171 -7.28 5.14 13.38
C GLU A 171 -6.44 6.40 13.20
N ILE A 172 -5.81 6.59 12.03
CA ILE A 172 -5.08 7.81 11.68
C ILE A 172 -6.00 9.04 11.77
N VAL A 173 -7.24 8.92 11.29
CA VAL A 173 -8.24 10.00 11.38
C VAL A 173 -8.70 10.21 12.82
N ARG A 174 -9.10 9.14 13.51
CA ARG A 174 -9.66 9.18 14.87
C ARG A 174 -8.69 9.75 15.90
N SER A 175 -7.41 9.40 15.81
CA SER A 175 -6.35 9.89 16.69
C SER A 175 -5.93 11.34 16.40
N GLY A 176 -6.34 11.90 15.27
CA GLY A 176 -5.89 13.22 14.81
C GLY A 176 -4.50 13.20 14.14
N LEU A 177 -3.84 12.05 14.04
CA LEU A 177 -2.54 11.89 13.37
C LEU A 177 -2.60 12.34 11.91
N VAL A 178 -3.75 12.23 11.28
CA VAL A 178 -4.01 12.67 9.89
C VAL A 178 -3.52 14.10 9.64
N ARG A 179 -3.60 15.01 10.62
CA ARG A 179 -3.15 16.41 10.51
C ARG A 179 -1.63 16.59 10.49
N LYS A 180 -0.89 15.54 10.84
CA LYS A 180 0.58 15.49 10.80
C LYS A 180 1.11 14.84 9.53
N ILE A 181 0.25 14.41 8.62
CA ILE A 181 0.61 13.74 7.37
C ILE A 181 0.32 14.69 6.21
N ARG A 182 1.35 15.03 5.42
CA ARG A 182 1.17 15.95 4.29
C ARG A 182 0.53 15.29 3.09
N TYR A 183 1.09 14.14 2.67
CA TYR A 183 0.56 13.37 1.56
C TYR A 183 0.18 11.96 2.00
N ILE A 184 -0.95 11.46 1.51
CA ILE A 184 -1.38 10.08 1.74
C ILE A 184 -1.59 9.43 0.37
N GLN A 185 -0.86 8.34 0.09
CA GLN A 185 -1.00 7.53 -1.11
C GLN A 185 -1.50 6.15 -0.72
N ILE A 186 -2.64 5.72 -1.27
CA ILE A 186 -3.33 4.52 -0.81
C ILE A 186 -3.68 3.62 -2.00
N GLN A 187 -3.42 2.33 -1.84
CA GLN A 187 -4.07 1.28 -2.61
C GLN A 187 -5.15 0.63 -1.74
N PHE A 188 -6.42 0.82 -2.08
CA PHE A 188 -7.51 0.09 -1.46
C PHE A 188 -7.74 -1.24 -2.16
N HIS A 189 -7.98 -2.30 -1.38
CA HIS A 189 -8.26 -3.63 -1.89
C HIS A 189 -9.76 -3.95 -1.82
N ASN A 190 -10.28 -4.56 -2.89
CA ASN A 190 -11.71 -4.92 -2.99
C ASN A 190 -11.88 -6.43 -2.78
N PHE A 191 -11.66 -6.89 -1.53
CA PHE A 191 -11.72 -8.31 -1.19
C PHE A 191 -13.12 -8.83 -0.86
N ASP A 192 -14.02 -7.93 -0.45
CA ASP A 192 -15.37 -8.28 -0.04
C ASP A 192 -16.41 -7.23 -0.48
N ALA A 193 -17.69 -7.54 -0.25
CA ALA A 193 -18.80 -6.68 -0.65
C ALA A 193 -18.87 -5.34 0.12
N ASP A 194 -18.25 -5.25 1.29
CA ASP A 194 -18.27 -4.07 2.16
C ASP A 194 -17.13 -3.09 1.85
N ALA A 195 -16.09 -3.52 1.16
CA ALA A 195 -14.92 -2.71 0.82
C ALA A 195 -15.28 -1.39 0.11
N PRO A 196 -16.20 -1.32 -0.87
CA PRO A 196 -16.58 -0.07 -1.50
C PRO A 196 -17.21 0.94 -0.52
N ALA A 197 -18.05 0.45 0.41
CA ALA A 197 -18.69 1.30 1.42
C ALA A 197 -17.68 1.77 2.47
N ALA A 198 -16.78 0.90 2.92
CA ALA A 198 -15.70 1.23 3.85
C ALA A 198 -14.74 2.26 3.25
N ARG A 199 -14.30 2.06 2.00
CA ARG A 199 -13.49 3.05 1.26
C ARG A 199 -14.20 4.40 1.17
N SER A 200 -15.49 4.42 0.87
CA SER A 200 -16.25 5.67 0.76
C SER A 200 -16.30 6.44 2.08
N ARG A 201 -16.44 5.76 3.22
CA ARG A 201 -16.38 6.37 4.55
C ARG A 201 -15.01 6.99 4.83
N ILE A 202 -13.92 6.23 4.60
CA ILE A 202 -12.55 6.71 4.80
C ILE A 202 -12.28 7.95 3.93
N ARG A 203 -12.67 7.93 2.67
CA ARG A 203 -12.53 9.08 1.76
C ARG A 203 -13.31 10.31 2.24
N HIS A 204 -14.52 10.11 2.77
CA HIS A 204 -15.30 11.18 3.39
C HIS A 204 -14.54 11.80 4.57
N ASP A 205 -14.01 10.96 5.46
CA ASP A 205 -13.30 11.42 6.66
C ASP A 205 -11.97 12.13 6.28
N LEU A 206 -11.23 11.60 5.32
CA LEU A 206 -10.02 12.26 4.79
C LEU A 206 -10.33 13.64 4.19
N SER A 207 -11.47 13.80 3.53
CA SER A 207 -11.85 15.07 2.89
C SER A 207 -12.03 16.23 3.87
N ALA A 208 -12.16 15.97 5.17
CA ALA A 208 -12.22 17.00 6.19
C ALA A 208 -10.87 17.71 6.42
N THR A 209 -9.77 17.08 6.03
CA THR A 209 -8.41 17.62 6.24
C THR A 209 -7.58 17.66 4.96
N HIS A 210 -7.86 16.80 4.00
CA HIS A 210 -7.09 16.63 2.78
C HIS A 210 -7.95 16.82 1.53
N ARG A 211 -7.34 17.33 0.47
CA ARG A 211 -7.92 17.33 -0.88
C ARG A 211 -7.41 16.13 -1.68
N GLN A 212 -8.27 15.53 -2.47
CA GLN A 212 -7.87 14.47 -3.40
C GLN A 212 -7.04 15.07 -4.54
N MET A 213 -5.86 14.53 -4.77
CA MET A 213 -5.00 14.90 -5.88
C MET A 213 -5.38 14.15 -7.17
N TRP A 214 -5.47 12.83 -7.06
CA TRP A 214 -5.86 11.94 -8.15
C TRP A 214 -6.44 10.64 -7.59
N ASN A 215 -7.20 9.91 -8.42
CA ASN A 215 -7.86 8.66 -8.03
C ASN A 215 -8.08 7.75 -9.24
N PHE A 216 -7.72 6.50 -9.09
CA PHE A 216 -8.05 5.35 -9.93
C PHE A 216 -8.65 4.29 -9.02
N ASP A 217 -9.98 4.19 -9.00
CA ASP A 217 -10.72 3.37 -8.03
C ASP A 217 -10.14 1.97 -7.89
N PHE A 218 -9.77 1.60 -6.64
CA PHE A 218 -9.15 0.33 -6.25
C PHE A 218 -7.82 -0.01 -6.95
N VAL A 219 -7.20 0.96 -7.61
CA VAL A 219 -5.84 0.85 -8.13
C VAL A 219 -4.90 1.66 -7.26
N TRP A 220 -5.07 2.99 -7.27
CA TRP A 220 -4.32 3.91 -6.40
C TRP A 220 -5.05 5.24 -6.28
N GLU A 221 -4.91 5.89 -5.14
CA GLU A 221 -5.35 7.28 -4.96
C GLU A 221 -4.38 8.07 -4.09
N SER A 222 -4.40 9.39 -4.22
CA SER A 222 -3.55 10.28 -3.44
C SER A 222 -4.31 11.51 -2.94
N TRP A 223 -3.89 11.93 -1.75
CA TRP A 223 -4.46 13.03 -1.00
C TRP A 223 -3.36 13.97 -0.50
N GLU A 224 -3.64 15.26 -0.42
CA GLU A 224 -2.74 16.28 0.11
C GLU A 224 -3.43 17.09 1.19
N LEU A 225 -2.74 17.37 2.30
CA LEU A 225 -3.22 18.20 3.41
C LEU A 225 -3.56 19.62 2.90
N ASN A 226 -4.74 20.15 3.30
CA ASN A 226 -5.26 21.46 2.90
C ASN A 226 -4.41 22.62 3.46
#